data_ff20a64d087f3b827513f7e969e5fc50
#
_entry.id   ff20a64d087f3b827513f7e969e5fc50
#
_cell.length_a   1.000
_cell.length_b   1.000
_cell.length_c   1.000
_cell.angle_alpha   90.00
_cell.angle_beta   90.00
_cell.angle_gamma   90.00
#
_symmetry.space_group_name_H-M   'P 1'
#
loop_
_entity.id
_entity.type
_entity.pdbx_description
1 polymer ?
#
loop_
_entity_poly.entity_id
_entity_poly.type
_entity_poly.pdbx_seq_one_letter_code
_entity_poly.pdbx_strand_id
1 'polypeptide(L)'
;MTKAIYNHDYFAELYCINNGDPWQYEQRWYEKRKRDMTLAVLPYPKFKNGIEIGCSNGVLSAELAERCEALLCMDANSTAIQLANQRLIHNHVKVVQGIVPLDLPTQQFDLIVASEMLYYLEENILLQLIEWMNTYLSPQGCIVACHWRHAIEGFSLNGEQVHQILKQRLHYYYYTQLQDADFFLDVWTHDINSIAAQEGLL
;
A
#
# COMPACT_ATOMS: atom_id res chain seq x y z
N MET A 1 -17.12 8.70 22.91
CA MET A 1 -17.46 8.72 21.48
C MET A 1 -16.43 7.86 20.77
N THR A 2 -16.85 6.82 20.10
CA THR A 2 -15.95 6.02 19.23
C THR A 2 -15.49 6.92 18.07
N LYS A 3 -14.19 7.17 17.99
CA LYS A 3 -13.59 7.89 16.85
C LYS A 3 -13.97 7.14 15.56
N ALA A 4 -14.33 7.84 14.52
CA ALA A 4 -14.64 7.20 13.23
C ALA A 4 -13.38 6.48 12.72
N ILE A 5 -13.56 5.28 12.16
CA ILE A 5 -12.47 4.47 11.59
C ILE A 5 -11.82 5.21 10.40
N TYR A 6 -12.59 6.04 9.71
CA TYR A 6 -12.17 6.85 8.57
C TYR A 6 -12.53 8.30 8.78
N ASN A 7 -11.57 9.21 8.62
CA ASN A 7 -11.80 10.66 8.73
C ASN A 7 -12.32 11.22 7.39
N HIS A 8 -13.62 11.07 7.19
CA HIS A 8 -14.29 11.46 5.94
C HIS A 8 -14.07 12.93 5.58
N ASP A 9 -14.21 13.84 6.55
CA ASP A 9 -14.16 15.29 6.29
C ASP A 9 -12.73 15.71 5.87
N TYR A 10 -11.71 15.21 6.55
CA TYR A 10 -10.32 15.47 6.20
C TYR A 10 -9.99 15.08 4.75
N PHE A 11 -10.36 13.87 4.33
CA PHE A 11 -10.08 13.42 2.98
C PHE A 11 -10.99 14.07 1.93
N ALA A 12 -12.24 14.42 2.27
CA ALA A 12 -13.12 15.14 1.37
C ALA A 12 -12.54 16.54 1.03
N GLU A 13 -12.04 17.26 2.02
CA GLU A 13 -11.36 18.54 1.82
C GLU A 13 -10.07 18.37 1.00
N LEU A 14 -9.27 17.35 1.32
CA LEU A 14 -7.98 17.10 0.66
C LEU A 14 -8.17 16.81 -0.84
N TYR A 15 -9.14 15.98 -1.21
CA TYR A 15 -9.43 15.65 -2.62
C TYR A 15 -10.12 16.80 -3.40
N CYS A 16 -10.46 17.92 -2.77
CA CYS A 16 -10.84 19.14 -3.49
C CYS A 16 -9.62 19.89 -4.06
N ILE A 17 -8.40 19.58 -3.62
CA ILE A 17 -7.18 20.24 -4.04
C ILE A 17 -6.69 19.65 -5.37
N ASN A 18 -6.21 20.51 -6.29
CA ASN A 18 -5.59 20.11 -7.56
C ASN A 18 -6.41 19.06 -8.34
N ASN A 19 -7.71 19.22 -8.43
CA ASN A 19 -8.60 18.31 -9.16
C ASN A 19 -8.51 16.85 -8.68
N GLY A 20 -8.35 16.64 -7.38
CA GLY A 20 -8.26 15.31 -6.79
C GLY A 20 -6.84 14.71 -6.74
N ASP A 21 -5.83 15.53 -6.95
CA ASP A 21 -4.42 15.16 -6.79
C ASP A 21 -3.68 16.11 -5.85
N PRO A 22 -3.99 16.10 -4.54
CA PRO A 22 -3.39 17.01 -3.57
C PRO A 22 -1.87 16.82 -3.46
N TRP A 23 -1.37 15.64 -3.73
CA TRP A 23 0.06 15.31 -3.65
C TRP A 23 0.81 15.55 -4.95
N GLN A 24 0.12 15.81 -6.08
CA GLN A 24 0.70 16.01 -7.42
C GLN A 24 1.56 14.80 -7.87
N TYR A 25 0.98 13.62 -7.75
CA TYR A 25 1.64 12.33 -8.01
C TYR A 25 2.36 12.24 -9.37
N GLU A 26 1.80 12.86 -10.41
CA GLU A 26 2.39 12.82 -11.76
C GLU A 26 3.40 13.93 -12.02
N GLN A 27 3.39 14.99 -11.21
CA GLN A 27 4.19 16.20 -11.48
C GLN A 27 5.46 16.25 -10.64
N ARG A 28 5.42 15.77 -9.37
CA ARG A 28 6.55 15.84 -8.47
C ARG A 28 7.54 14.73 -8.73
N TRP A 29 8.82 15.09 -8.90
CA TRP A 29 9.91 14.12 -8.97
C TRP A 29 10.00 13.23 -7.74
N TYR A 30 9.73 13.77 -6.55
CA TYR A 30 9.66 13.02 -5.31
C TYR A 30 8.67 11.84 -5.42
N GLU A 31 7.45 12.07 -5.88
CA GLU A 31 6.42 11.06 -6.02
C GLU A 31 6.78 10.01 -7.08
N LYS A 32 7.33 10.45 -8.22
CA LYS A 32 7.80 9.52 -9.25
C LYS A 32 8.93 8.64 -8.72
N ARG A 33 9.95 9.24 -8.08
CA ARG A 33 11.09 8.50 -7.52
C ARG A 33 10.65 7.47 -6.48
N LYS A 34 9.75 7.84 -5.57
CA LYS A 34 9.20 6.94 -4.55
C LYS A 34 8.48 5.74 -5.18
N ARG A 35 7.64 5.98 -6.20
CA ARG A 35 6.98 4.90 -6.96
C ARG A 35 7.97 4.00 -7.66
N ASP A 36 8.93 4.56 -8.39
CA ASP A 36 9.97 3.78 -9.09
C ASP A 36 10.70 2.86 -8.10
N MET A 37 11.04 3.36 -6.91
CA MET A 37 11.68 2.57 -5.87
C MET A 37 10.75 1.50 -5.29
N THR A 38 9.47 1.81 -5.09
CA THR A 38 8.46 0.85 -4.62
C THR A 38 8.31 -0.32 -5.60
N LEU A 39 8.33 -0.06 -6.90
CA LEU A 39 8.29 -1.10 -7.92
C LEU A 39 9.61 -1.88 -8.03
N ALA A 40 10.74 -1.21 -7.83
CA ALA A 40 12.07 -1.83 -7.93
C ALA A 40 12.37 -2.81 -6.78
N VAL A 41 11.80 -2.60 -5.58
CA VAL A 41 11.99 -3.51 -4.44
C VAL A 41 11.10 -4.76 -4.50
N LEU A 42 10.15 -4.84 -5.43
CA LEU A 42 9.29 -6.02 -5.61
C LEU A 42 10.16 -7.23 -5.98
N PRO A 43 10.14 -8.32 -5.18
CA PRO A 43 11.05 -9.44 -5.36
C PRO A 43 10.75 -10.28 -6.61
N TYR A 44 9.53 -10.21 -7.14
CA TYR A 44 9.12 -11.00 -8.28
C TYR A 44 8.73 -10.13 -9.48
N PRO A 45 8.98 -10.58 -10.72
CA PRO A 45 8.65 -9.83 -11.93
C PRO A 45 7.13 -9.72 -12.15
N LYS A 46 6.34 -10.72 -11.72
CA LYS A 46 4.89 -10.80 -11.87
C LYS A 46 4.24 -11.42 -10.64
N PHE A 47 2.99 -11.03 -10.41
CA PHE A 47 2.11 -11.53 -9.35
C PHE A 47 0.79 -12.00 -9.96
N LYS A 48 0.20 -13.07 -9.39
CA LYS A 48 -1.09 -13.60 -9.86
C LYS A 48 -2.26 -12.78 -9.35
N ASN A 49 -2.19 -12.36 -8.08
CA ASN A 49 -3.30 -11.67 -7.40
C ASN A 49 -2.77 -10.62 -6.43
N GLY A 50 -2.72 -9.37 -6.87
CA GLY A 50 -2.29 -8.24 -6.07
C GLY A 50 -3.45 -7.49 -5.43
N ILE A 51 -3.16 -6.84 -4.28
CA ILE A 51 -4.03 -5.81 -3.70
C ILE A 51 -3.22 -4.57 -3.34
N GLU A 52 -3.73 -3.41 -3.71
CA GLU A 52 -3.27 -2.11 -3.22
C GLU A 52 -4.32 -1.51 -2.31
N ILE A 53 -3.93 -1.26 -1.06
CA ILE A 53 -4.76 -0.67 -0.02
C ILE A 53 -4.43 0.81 0.09
N GLY A 54 -5.43 1.69 -0.08
CA GLY A 54 -5.23 3.13 -0.17
C GLY A 54 -4.73 3.57 -1.55
N CYS A 55 -5.39 3.11 -2.63
CA CYS A 55 -4.93 3.34 -3.99
C CYS A 55 -5.05 4.79 -4.49
N SER A 56 -5.73 5.66 -3.76
CA SER A 56 -5.94 7.06 -4.13
C SER A 56 -6.46 7.18 -5.58
N ASN A 57 -5.90 8.08 -6.38
CA ASN A 57 -6.28 8.31 -7.77
C ASN A 57 -5.67 7.29 -8.78
N GLY A 58 -5.07 6.20 -8.28
CA GLY A 58 -4.63 5.06 -9.08
C GLY A 58 -3.29 5.24 -9.81
N VAL A 59 -2.47 6.22 -9.46
CA VAL A 59 -1.18 6.45 -10.15
C VAL A 59 -0.20 5.30 -9.91
N LEU A 60 -0.03 4.84 -8.65
CA LEU A 60 0.79 3.66 -8.35
C LEU A 60 0.11 2.39 -8.88
N SER A 61 -1.22 2.30 -8.76
CA SER A 61 -2.01 1.16 -9.25
C SER A 61 -1.79 0.89 -10.75
N ALA A 62 -1.66 1.94 -11.57
CA ALA A 62 -1.44 1.78 -13.01
C ALA A 62 -0.11 1.07 -13.32
N GLU A 63 0.93 1.34 -12.54
CA GLU A 63 2.23 0.69 -12.68
C GLU A 63 2.23 -0.73 -12.05
N LEU A 64 1.48 -0.93 -10.94
CA LEU A 64 1.27 -2.27 -10.36
C LEU A 64 0.45 -3.18 -11.27
N ALA A 65 -0.48 -2.63 -12.06
CA ALA A 65 -1.25 -3.39 -13.04
C ALA A 65 -0.37 -4.11 -14.06
N GLU A 66 0.75 -3.49 -14.47
CA GLU A 66 1.74 -4.12 -15.35
C GLU A 66 2.51 -5.28 -14.68
N ARG A 67 2.40 -5.42 -13.37
CA ARG A 67 3.08 -6.43 -12.55
C ARG A 67 2.12 -7.52 -12.03
N CYS A 68 0.80 -7.41 -12.26
CA CYS A 68 -0.21 -8.32 -11.74
C CYS A 68 -1.06 -8.94 -12.87
N GLU A 69 -1.43 -10.22 -12.72
CA GLU A 69 -2.45 -10.87 -13.57
C GLU A 69 -3.86 -10.46 -13.16
N ALA A 70 -4.07 -10.21 -11.86
CA ALA A 70 -5.26 -9.58 -11.30
C ALA A 70 -4.83 -8.59 -10.21
N LEU A 71 -5.42 -7.38 -10.21
CA LEU A 71 -5.13 -6.35 -9.22
C LEU A 71 -6.43 -5.79 -8.65
N LEU A 72 -6.54 -5.83 -7.32
CA LEU A 72 -7.59 -5.14 -6.58
C LEU A 72 -7.04 -3.84 -6.01
N CYS A 73 -7.64 -2.71 -6.38
CA CYS A 73 -7.32 -1.39 -5.86
C CYS A 73 -8.44 -0.92 -4.94
N MET A 74 -8.12 -0.55 -3.71
CA MET A 74 -9.10 -0.20 -2.70
C MET A 74 -8.79 1.17 -2.07
N ASP A 75 -9.81 2.01 -1.94
CA ASP A 75 -9.73 3.27 -1.20
C ASP A 75 -11.06 3.57 -0.51
N ALA A 76 -11.02 4.29 0.60
CA ALA A 76 -12.23 4.69 1.33
C ALA A 76 -12.92 5.93 0.70
N ASN A 77 -12.17 6.76 -0.02
CA ASN A 77 -12.66 8.01 -0.58
C ASN A 77 -13.32 7.82 -1.95
N SER A 78 -14.57 8.25 -2.09
CA SER A 78 -15.32 8.10 -3.34
C SER A 78 -14.74 8.90 -4.53
N THR A 79 -14.15 10.07 -4.27
CA THR A 79 -13.49 10.87 -5.31
C THR A 79 -12.22 10.16 -5.81
N ALA A 80 -11.41 9.60 -4.89
CA ALA A 80 -10.25 8.78 -5.23
C ALA A 80 -10.67 7.60 -6.15
N ILE A 81 -11.73 6.88 -5.78
CA ILE A 81 -12.27 5.76 -6.56
C ILE A 81 -12.73 6.18 -7.95
N GLN A 82 -13.40 7.34 -8.07
CA GLN A 82 -13.80 7.85 -9.39
C GLN A 82 -12.58 8.12 -10.29
N LEU A 83 -11.55 8.76 -9.74
CA LEU A 83 -10.32 9.07 -10.48
C LEU A 83 -9.54 7.79 -10.84
N ALA A 84 -9.44 6.85 -9.89
CA ALA A 84 -8.80 5.56 -10.14
C ALA A 84 -9.53 4.77 -11.26
N ASN A 85 -10.87 4.73 -11.27
CA ASN A 85 -11.65 4.09 -12.32
C ASN A 85 -11.45 4.75 -13.71
N GLN A 86 -11.22 6.05 -13.77
CA GLN A 86 -10.92 6.74 -15.03
C GLN A 86 -9.52 6.39 -15.55
N ARG A 87 -8.57 6.15 -14.66
CA ARG A 87 -7.17 5.80 -14.98
C ARG A 87 -6.99 4.33 -15.32
N LEU A 88 -7.62 3.45 -14.54
CA LEU A 88 -7.39 2.01 -14.55
C LEU A 88 -8.40 1.29 -15.46
N ILE A 89 -8.15 1.34 -16.76
CA ILE A 89 -9.07 0.79 -17.78
C ILE A 89 -8.78 -0.68 -18.14
N HIS A 90 -7.84 -1.34 -17.44
CA HIS A 90 -7.47 -2.72 -17.71
C HIS A 90 -8.50 -3.70 -17.16
N ASN A 91 -8.89 -4.70 -17.93
CA ASN A 91 -9.91 -5.69 -17.56
C ASN A 91 -9.53 -6.56 -16.34
N HIS A 92 -8.23 -6.68 -16.03
CA HIS A 92 -7.71 -7.43 -14.88
C HIS A 92 -7.57 -6.57 -13.62
N VAL A 93 -7.91 -5.28 -13.67
CA VAL A 93 -7.88 -4.38 -12.52
C VAL A 93 -9.31 -4.12 -12.05
N LYS A 94 -9.52 -4.30 -10.75
CA LYS A 94 -10.79 -3.99 -10.09
C LYS A 94 -10.57 -2.86 -9.08
N VAL A 95 -11.34 -1.78 -9.20
CA VAL A 95 -11.31 -0.65 -8.26
C VAL A 95 -12.56 -0.71 -7.41
N VAL A 96 -12.41 -0.68 -6.08
CA VAL A 96 -13.51 -0.78 -5.13
C VAL A 96 -13.40 0.28 -4.03
N GLN A 97 -14.53 0.85 -3.66
CA GLN A 97 -14.59 1.68 -2.46
C GLN A 97 -14.75 0.76 -1.24
N GLY A 98 -13.94 0.98 -0.20
CA GLY A 98 -14.01 0.22 1.03
C GLY A 98 -13.15 0.80 2.14
N ILE A 99 -13.57 0.57 3.37
CA ILE A 99 -12.91 1.02 4.60
C ILE A 99 -12.22 -0.17 5.26
N VAL A 100 -10.91 -0.06 5.44
CA VAL A 100 -10.13 -1.09 6.14
C VAL A 100 -10.34 -1.01 7.66
N PRO A 101 -10.38 -2.12 8.37
CA PRO A 101 -10.31 -3.50 7.88
C PRO A 101 -11.67 -4.11 7.51
N LEU A 102 -12.77 -3.34 7.58
CA LEU A 102 -14.15 -3.83 7.51
C LEU A 102 -14.50 -4.47 6.16
N ASP A 103 -14.04 -3.87 5.06
CA ASP A 103 -14.41 -4.25 3.71
C ASP A 103 -13.30 -5.05 3.00
N LEU A 104 -12.28 -5.50 3.76
CA LEU A 104 -11.21 -6.32 3.20
C LEU A 104 -11.72 -7.70 2.74
N PRO A 105 -11.31 -8.15 1.56
CA PRO A 105 -11.75 -9.45 1.03
C PRO A 105 -11.14 -10.62 1.79
N THR A 106 -11.85 -11.75 1.81
CA THR A 106 -11.43 -13.01 2.44
C THR A 106 -10.79 -13.96 1.42
N GLN A 107 -9.82 -13.46 0.64
CA GLN A 107 -9.07 -14.24 -0.35
C GLN A 107 -7.56 -14.01 -0.20
N GLN A 108 -6.76 -14.93 -0.71
CA GLN A 108 -5.30 -14.80 -0.65
C GLN A 108 -4.76 -13.90 -1.75
N PHE A 109 -3.69 -13.18 -1.42
CA PHE A 109 -2.93 -12.33 -2.33
C PHE A 109 -1.45 -12.71 -2.29
N ASP A 110 -0.78 -12.68 -3.42
CA ASP A 110 0.67 -12.85 -3.50
C ASP A 110 1.42 -11.50 -3.56
N LEU A 111 0.68 -10.37 -3.66
CA LEU A 111 1.19 -9.03 -3.45
C LEU A 111 0.21 -8.22 -2.61
N ILE A 112 0.66 -7.70 -1.48
CA ILE A 112 -0.08 -6.71 -0.67
C ILE A 112 0.75 -5.43 -0.64
N VAL A 113 0.18 -4.33 -1.14
CA VAL A 113 0.82 -3.01 -1.14
C VAL A 113 0.04 -2.07 -0.24
N ALA A 114 0.74 -1.42 0.69
CA ALA A 114 0.21 -0.35 1.53
C ALA A 114 1.17 0.86 1.46
N SER A 115 0.81 1.83 0.64
CA SER A 115 1.64 3.03 0.41
C SER A 115 0.91 4.27 0.88
N GLU A 116 1.56 5.06 1.75
CA GLU A 116 1.11 6.37 2.22
C GLU A 116 -0.26 6.38 2.91
N MET A 117 -0.67 5.25 3.55
CA MET A 117 -2.01 5.18 4.14
C MET A 117 -2.05 4.70 5.60
N LEU A 118 -1.09 3.90 6.07
CA LEU A 118 -1.20 3.24 7.39
C LEU A 118 -1.11 4.21 8.57
N TYR A 119 -0.43 5.32 8.43
CA TYR A 119 -0.33 6.34 9.49
C TYR A 119 -1.62 7.16 9.69
N TYR A 120 -2.58 7.05 8.76
CA TYR A 120 -3.92 7.64 8.93
C TYR A 120 -4.83 6.78 9.83
N LEU A 121 -4.42 5.54 10.12
CA LEU A 121 -5.17 4.62 10.95
C LEU A 121 -4.90 4.85 12.45
N GLU A 122 -5.88 4.59 13.29
CA GLU A 122 -5.64 4.39 14.72
C GLU A 122 -4.88 3.06 14.92
N GLU A 123 -4.03 2.97 15.94
CA GLU A 123 -3.17 1.80 16.16
C GLU A 123 -3.95 0.47 16.23
N ASN A 124 -5.10 0.47 16.90
CA ASN A 124 -5.94 -0.73 16.98
C ASN A 124 -6.50 -1.18 15.62
N ILE A 125 -6.71 -0.26 14.69
CA ILE A 125 -7.15 -0.55 13.32
C ILE A 125 -5.97 -1.07 12.50
N LEU A 126 -4.80 -0.45 12.65
CA LEU A 126 -3.56 -0.93 12.04
C LEU A 126 -3.26 -2.38 12.47
N LEU A 127 -3.40 -2.72 13.76
CA LEU A 127 -3.20 -4.08 14.24
C LEU A 127 -4.18 -5.08 13.61
N GLN A 128 -5.45 -4.73 13.45
CA GLN A 128 -6.43 -5.60 12.77
C GLN A 128 -6.08 -5.79 11.29
N LEU A 129 -5.61 -4.74 10.60
CA LEU A 129 -5.15 -4.84 9.22
C LEU A 129 -3.92 -5.75 9.11
N ILE A 130 -2.97 -5.68 10.05
CA ILE A 130 -1.80 -6.56 10.09
C ILE A 130 -2.22 -8.02 10.29
N GLU A 131 -3.19 -8.32 11.16
CA GLU A 131 -3.72 -9.68 11.32
C GLU A 131 -4.38 -10.18 10.03
N TRP A 132 -5.07 -9.31 9.30
CA TRP A 132 -5.58 -9.63 7.97
C TRP A 132 -4.43 -9.93 7.00
N MET A 133 -3.38 -9.11 6.96
CA MET A 133 -2.19 -9.35 6.12
C MET A 133 -1.53 -10.69 6.46
N ASN A 134 -1.39 -11.02 7.75
CA ASN A 134 -0.86 -12.31 8.23
C ASN A 134 -1.71 -13.51 7.80
N THR A 135 -3.02 -13.32 7.66
CA THR A 135 -3.96 -14.38 7.31
C THR A 135 -4.04 -14.61 5.79
N TYR A 136 -3.97 -13.53 5.01
CA TYR A 136 -4.31 -13.55 3.59
C TYR A 136 -3.12 -13.35 2.65
N LEU A 137 -1.89 -13.20 3.15
CA LEU A 137 -0.71 -13.33 2.29
C LEU A 137 -0.50 -14.80 1.91
N SER A 138 -0.38 -15.07 0.62
CA SER A 138 -0.13 -16.43 0.12
C SER A 138 1.29 -16.91 0.47
N PRO A 139 1.56 -18.24 0.46
CA PRO A 139 2.87 -18.80 0.80
C PRO A 139 4.05 -18.31 -0.08
N GLN A 140 3.79 -17.72 -1.22
CA GLN A 140 4.81 -17.16 -2.12
C GLN A 140 4.65 -15.65 -2.27
N GLY A 141 3.97 -15.03 -1.32
CA GLY A 141 3.63 -13.62 -1.39
C GLY A 141 4.66 -12.70 -0.74
N CYS A 142 4.50 -11.41 -1.04
CA CYS A 142 5.20 -10.34 -0.36
C CYS A 142 4.25 -9.21 0.06
N ILE A 143 4.61 -8.52 1.12
CA ILE A 143 4.00 -7.27 1.58
C ILE A 143 5.00 -6.15 1.32
N VAL A 144 4.54 -5.05 0.75
CA VAL A 144 5.32 -3.83 0.55
C VAL A 144 4.64 -2.68 1.27
N ALA A 145 5.38 -2.00 2.12
CA ALA A 145 4.92 -0.80 2.81
C ALA A 145 5.86 0.38 2.51
N CYS A 146 5.28 1.50 2.07
CA CYS A 146 6.01 2.74 1.81
C CYS A 146 5.32 3.90 2.49
N HIS A 147 6.01 4.64 3.37
CA HIS A 147 5.40 5.71 4.15
C HIS A 147 6.32 6.90 4.33
N TRP A 148 5.75 8.10 4.17
CA TRP A 148 6.34 9.37 4.58
C TRP A 148 6.77 9.31 6.04
N ARG A 149 8.01 9.70 6.34
CA ARG A 149 8.56 9.53 7.69
C ARG A 149 8.28 10.67 8.66
N HIS A 150 7.91 11.81 8.13
CA HIS A 150 7.63 12.99 8.96
C HIS A 150 6.20 12.94 9.53
N ALA A 151 5.98 13.60 10.65
CA ALA A 151 4.67 13.65 11.30
C ALA A 151 3.62 14.33 10.41
N ILE A 152 2.39 13.82 10.46
CA ILE A 152 1.22 14.42 9.81
C ILE A 152 0.32 14.97 10.90
N GLU A 153 0.02 16.26 10.81
CA GLU A 153 -0.82 16.93 11.81
C GLU A 153 -2.22 16.27 11.89
N GLY A 154 -2.67 16.05 13.12
CA GLY A 154 -3.98 15.46 13.39
C GLY A 154 -4.01 13.92 13.44
N PHE A 155 -2.89 13.25 13.17
CA PHE A 155 -2.79 11.79 13.24
C PHE A 155 -1.82 11.35 14.34
N SER A 156 -2.14 10.20 14.98
CA SER A 156 -1.39 9.70 16.13
C SER A 156 -0.14 8.91 15.75
N LEU A 157 -0.11 8.33 14.54
CA LEU A 157 1.01 7.57 14.01
C LEU A 157 1.77 8.37 12.96
N ASN A 158 3.06 8.14 12.88
CA ASN A 158 3.93 8.56 11.79
C ASN A 158 4.53 7.33 11.08
N GLY A 159 5.22 7.56 9.96
CA GLY A 159 5.79 6.48 9.17
C GLY A 159 6.75 5.58 9.96
N GLU A 160 7.58 6.14 10.84
CA GLU A 160 8.51 5.36 11.66
C GLU A 160 7.78 4.42 12.62
N GLN A 161 6.75 4.91 13.33
CA GLN A 161 5.94 4.10 14.23
C GLN A 161 5.20 2.99 13.47
N VAL A 162 4.63 3.31 12.30
CA VAL A 162 3.98 2.31 11.43
C VAL A 162 4.95 1.20 11.07
N HIS A 163 6.15 1.53 10.57
CA HIS A 163 7.14 0.54 10.15
C HIS A 163 7.68 -0.28 11.34
N GLN A 164 7.82 0.32 12.53
CA GLN A 164 8.16 -0.41 13.76
C GLN A 164 7.07 -1.42 14.16
N ILE A 165 5.79 -1.03 14.08
CA ILE A 165 4.66 -1.92 14.37
C ILE A 165 4.60 -3.06 13.35
N LEU A 166 4.71 -2.76 12.05
CA LEU A 166 4.76 -3.79 10.99
C LEU A 166 5.87 -4.80 11.24
N LYS A 167 7.09 -4.33 11.55
CA LYS A 167 8.25 -5.18 11.82
C LYS A 167 8.07 -6.08 13.03
N GLN A 168 7.31 -5.65 14.05
CA GLN A 168 7.05 -6.42 15.27
C GLN A 168 5.89 -7.41 15.11
N ARG A 169 4.95 -7.15 14.21
CA ARG A 169 3.67 -7.85 14.14
C ARG A 169 3.46 -8.70 12.89
N LEU A 170 4.16 -8.40 11.78
CA LEU A 170 4.15 -9.29 10.62
C LEU A 170 4.95 -10.56 10.90
N HIS A 171 4.41 -11.71 10.51
CA HIS A 171 5.00 -13.03 10.77
C HIS A 171 5.91 -13.51 9.62
N TYR A 172 6.40 -12.59 8.81
CA TYR A 172 7.13 -12.86 7.58
C TYR A 172 8.60 -12.45 7.70
N TYR A 173 9.42 -12.98 6.80
CA TYR A 173 10.83 -12.61 6.73
C TYR A 173 10.96 -11.16 6.26
N TYR A 174 11.72 -10.36 7.02
CA TYR A 174 12.01 -8.97 6.68
C TYR A 174 13.08 -8.92 5.59
N TYR A 175 12.61 -8.79 4.35
CA TYR A 175 13.40 -9.05 3.15
C TYR A 175 14.21 -7.83 2.69
N THR A 176 13.58 -6.66 2.61
CA THR A 176 14.22 -5.41 2.21
C THR A 176 13.89 -4.32 3.21
N GLN A 177 14.90 -3.56 3.60
CA GLN A 177 14.76 -2.35 4.39
C GLN A 177 15.43 -1.19 3.64
N LEU A 178 14.64 -0.16 3.35
CA LEU A 178 15.16 1.07 2.77
C LEU A 178 14.65 2.26 3.58
N GLN A 179 15.61 3.03 4.06
CA GLN A 179 15.35 4.31 4.72
C GLN A 179 15.91 5.43 3.85
N ASP A 180 14.98 6.20 3.28
CA ASP A 180 15.29 7.43 2.55
C ASP A 180 15.31 8.63 3.51
N ALA A 181 15.70 9.79 3.01
CA ALA A 181 15.61 11.04 3.77
C ALA A 181 14.16 11.34 4.18
N ASP A 182 13.18 11.00 3.34
CA ASP A 182 11.79 11.42 3.46
C ASP A 182 10.79 10.29 3.63
N PHE A 183 11.15 9.01 3.36
CA PHE A 183 10.26 7.88 3.50
C PHE A 183 10.97 6.60 3.96
N PHE A 184 10.18 5.67 4.48
CA PHE A 184 10.57 4.27 4.69
C PHE A 184 9.93 3.41 3.61
N LEU A 185 10.65 2.39 3.13
CA LEU A 185 10.16 1.43 2.17
C LEU A 185 10.66 0.04 2.57
N ASP A 186 9.77 -0.80 3.02
CA ASP A 186 10.08 -2.11 3.56
C ASP A 186 9.30 -3.21 2.83
N VAL A 187 9.94 -4.39 2.71
CA VAL A 187 9.36 -5.58 2.10
C VAL A 187 9.46 -6.75 3.06
N TRP A 188 8.39 -7.49 3.19
CA TRP A 188 8.34 -8.78 3.89
C TRP A 188 7.94 -9.87 2.91
N THR A 189 8.58 -11.04 3.01
CA THR A 189 8.31 -12.19 2.15
C THR A 189 8.06 -13.44 2.98
N HIS A 190 7.33 -14.38 2.41
CA HIS A 190 7.19 -15.71 3.01
C HIS A 190 8.47 -16.54 2.82
N ASP A 191 9.12 -16.41 1.65
CA ASP A 191 10.38 -17.08 1.34
C ASP A 191 11.57 -16.30 1.91
N ILE A 192 12.49 -17.03 2.56
CA ILE A 192 13.73 -16.47 3.08
C ILE A 192 14.85 -16.41 2.04
N ASN A 193 14.68 -17.09 0.89
CA ASN A 193 15.69 -17.13 -0.15
C ASN A 193 15.74 -15.81 -0.91
N SER A 194 16.93 -15.30 -1.13
CA SER A 194 17.13 -14.13 -1.99
C SER A 194 16.79 -14.45 -3.45
N ILE A 195 16.52 -13.42 -4.26
CA ILE A 195 16.30 -13.57 -5.70
C ILE A 195 17.50 -14.28 -6.35
N ALA A 196 18.72 -13.88 -5.99
CA ALA A 196 19.95 -14.50 -6.48
C ALA A 196 20.01 -16.00 -6.17
N ALA A 197 19.59 -16.41 -4.97
CA ALA A 197 19.53 -17.84 -4.61
C ALA A 197 18.44 -18.57 -5.41
N GLN A 198 17.27 -17.96 -5.61
CA GLN A 198 16.18 -18.54 -6.41
C GLN A 198 16.56 -18.71 -7.89
N GLU A 199 17.42 -17.83 -8.43
CA GLU A 199 17.95 -17.89 -9.79
C GLU A 199 19.21 -18.78 -9.92
N GLY A 200 19.66 -19.39 -8.82
CA GLY A 200 20.82 -20.29 -8.84
C GLY A 200 22.18 -19.58 -8.96
N LEU A 201 22.26 -18.32 -8.53
CA LEU A 201 23.50 -17.53 -8.52
C LEU A 201 24.32 -17.74 -7.24
N LEU A 202 23.74 -18.39 -6.21
CA LEU A 202 24.36 -18.69 -4.91
C LEU A 202 24.29 -20.19 -4.61
#